data_3f4d901df059eb99f3d8700f4e328390
#
_entry.id   3f4d901df059eb99f3d8700f4e328390
#
_cell.length_a   1.000
_cell.length_b   1.000
_cell.length_c   1.000
_cell.angle_alpha   90.00
_cell.angle_beta   90.00
_cell.angle_gamma   90.00
#
_symmetry.space_group_name_H-M   'P 1'
#
loop_
_entity.id
_entity.type
_entity.pdbx_description
1 polymer ?
#
loop_
_entity_poly.entity_id
_entity_poly.type
_entity_poly.pdbx_seq_one_letter_code
_entity_poly.pdbx_strand_id
1 'polypeptide(L)'
;QQFLLSSIDKSQDNVVIFELEKNGQTWQLNELSRITPPQAQPDAVCLYKSTDNETISAFVPDVRGLISETIIYDLATKQAKNIAVREFSAVTEASGCAVNDETKTLYVGEAELGVWSINADAESGANKQPVALVQPYGELNSEIGALSVSQDGTLWLTATDGNMIYAYHENTEKLSQWSLFGDHTIESVAASLINDNEAQLVLIDDETGAYIQANVNYTAQPAPSKNKVAMTHIHANAQTTPVAAFGDAADDPAIWINEQDAKSSLILGTDKRRGLMVYDLDGNKIQSLNVGRLNNVDVRQHQSINNETHTWITASNRTLNSISVFTVDSENKVNHITEVATNLTEIYGMCMYSSESGQYVFVNDKSGLFQQYKLTGEQDNLSGELVREFTLPSQPEGCSADDKLGQLFAGEEDQGIWYIGAEPSAGNKALMLQGVNEQLVADVEGMEIYHADD
;
A
#
# COMPACT_ATOMS: atom_id res chain seq x y z
N GLN A 1 13.29 -14.26 24.23
CA GLN A 1 12.59 -14.58 22.98
C GLN A 1 11.15 -14.10 23.13
N GLN A 2 10.64 -13.38 22.16
CA GLN A 2 9.36 -12.70 22.22
C GLN A 2 8.58 -13.05 20.93
N PHE A 3 7.28 -13.30 21.06
CA PHE A 3 6.38 -13.60 19.96
C PHE A 3 5.08 -12.83 20.14
N LEU A 4 4.44 -12.48 19.03
CA LEU A 4 3.05 -12.02 19.03
C LEU A 4 2.14 -13.17 18.60
N LEU A 5 1.00 -13.27 19.26
CA LEU A 5 -0.05 -14.23 18.98
C LEU A 5 -1.37 -13.51 18.84
N SER A 6 -2.24 -14.02 17.99
CA SER A 6 -3.61 -13.53 17.85
C SER A 6 -4.61 -14.66 18.07
N SER A 7 -5.77 -14.32 18.62
CA SER A 7 -6.86 -15.27 18.78
C SER A 7 -8.21 -14.54 18.72
N ILE A 8 -9.24 -15.23 18.31
CA ILE A 8 -10.61 -14.71 18.29
C ILE A 8 -11.29 -15.03 19.63
N ASP A 9 -11.79 -14.01 20.31
CA ASP A 9 -12.69 -14.17 21.46
C ASP A 9 -14.15 -14.15 20.94
N LYS A 10 -14.67 -15.34 20.66
CA LYS A 10 -16.05 -15.50 20.16
C LYS A 10 -17.13 -15.02 21.14
N SER A 11 -16.78 -14.85 22.44
CA SER A 11 -17.73 -14.37 23.45
C SER A 11 -17.97 -12.86 23.37
N GLN A 12 -17.02 -12.13 22.77
CA GLN A 12 -17.05 -10.66 22.66
C GLN A 12 -16.93 -10.18 21.20
N ASP A 13 -16.90 -11.10 20.23
CA ASP A 13 -16.75 -10.81 18.81
C ASP A 13 -15.55 -9.90 18.51
N ASN A 14 -14.41 -10.19 19.15
CA ASN A 14 -13.19 -9.42 18.94
C ASN A 14 -11.95 -10.31 18.77
N VAL A 15 -10.87 -9.70 18.29
CA VAL A 15 -9.55 -10.31 18.19
C VAL A 15 -8.70 -9.85 19.35
N VAL A 16 -8.06 -10.77 20.05
CA VAL A 16 -7.13 -10.50 21.13
C VAL A 16 -5.71 -10.70 20.65
N ILE A 17 -4.86 -9.74 20.93
CA ILE A 17 -3.44 -9.79 20.63
C ILE A 17 -2.68 -10.01 21.93
N PHE A 18 -1.82 -11.00 21.92
CA PHE A 18 -1.00 -11.38 23.06
C PHE A 18 0.50 -11.26 22.72
N GLU A 19 1.26 -10.94 23.74
CA GLU A 19 2.71 -11.10 23.75
C GLU A 19 3.08 -12.34 24.56
N LEU A 20 3.88 -13.21 23.95
CA LEU A 20 4.44 -14.38 24.60
C LEU A 20 5.95 -14.16 24.80
N GLU A 21 6.36 -14.04 26.06
CA GLU A 21 7.76 -13.85 26.44
C GLU A 21 8.35 -15.05 27.16
N LYS A 22 9.60 -15.34 26.83
CA LYS A 22 10.38 -16.38 27.56
C LYS A 22 11.28 -15.74 28.59
N ASN A 23 10.96 -15.96 29.85
CA ASN A 23 11.74 -15.54 31.02
C ASN A 23 12.42 -16.74 31.69
N GLY A 24 13.69 -16.97 31.33
CA GLY A 24 14.42 -18.16 31.76
C GLY A 24 13.84 -19.45 31.19
N GLN A 25 13.25 -20.30 32.04
CA GLN A 25 12.60 -21.57 31.61
C GLN A 25 11.07 -21.46 31.57
N THR A 26 10.50 -20.33 31.93
CA THR A 26 9.05 -20.09 31.94
C THR A 26 8.60 -19.22 30.79
N TRP A 27 7.40 -19.47 30.29
CA TRP A 27 6.73 -18.63 29.34
C TRP A 27 5.65 -17.80 30.05
N GLN A 28 5.56 -16.54 29.69
CA GLN A 28 4.53 -15.62 30.18
C GLN A 28 3.74 -15.10 29.00
N LEU A 29 2.41 -15.19 29.10
CA LEU A 29 1.47 -14.67 28.09
C LEU A 29 0.82 -13.42 28.66
N ASN A 30 0.95 -12.28 27.97
CA ASN A 30 0.37 -11.01 28.34
C ASN A 30 -0.58 -10.53 27.24
N GLU A 31 -1.79 -10.12 27.61
CA GLU A 31 -2.69 -9.45 26.64
C GLU A 31 -2.17 -8.04 26.36
N LEU A 32 -1.97 -7.69 25.08
CA LEU A 32 -1.50 -6.39 24.65
C LEU A 32 -2.66 -5.47 24.23
N SER A 33 -3.57 -5.99 23.42
CA SER A 33 -4.67 -5.19 22.88
C SER A 33 -5.82 -6.06 22.39
N ARG A 34 -6.96 -5.42 22.12
CA ARG A 34 -8.13 -6.01 21.49
C ARG A 34 -8.54 -5.18 20.30
N ILE A 35 -8.90 -5.85 19.20
CA ILE A 35 -9.45 -5.25 18.00
C ILE A 35 -10.90 -5.68 17.91
N THR A 36 -11.81 -4.73 17.82
CA THR A 36 -13.21 -5.00 17.47
C THR A 36 -13.35 -4.73 15.97
N PRO A 37 -13.64 -5.75 15.15
CA PRO A 37 -13.89 -5.55 13.73
C PRO A 37 -15.05 -4.56 13.53
N PRO A 38 -14.98 -3.69 12.53
CA PRO A 38 -15.92 -2.56 12.42
C PRO A 38 -17.37 -2.97 12.21
N GLN A 39 -17.65 -4.16 11.70
CA GLN A 39 -18.98 -4.45 11.18
C GLN A 39 -19.58 -5.82 11.48
N ALA A 40 -18.81 -6.87 11.76
CA ALA A 40 -19.36 -8.20 12.02
C ALA A 40 -18.42 -9.11 12.81
N GLN A 41 -18.93 -10.29 13.13
CA GLN A 41 -18.23 -11.33 13.85
C GLN A 41 -17.00 -11.81 13.06
N PRO A 42 -15.81 -11.87 13.67
CA PRO A 42 -14.61 -12.37 13.01
C PRO A 42 -14.68 -13.89 12.80
N ASP A 43 -14.32 -14.36 11.60
CA ASP A 43 -14.21 -15.78 11.26
C ASP A 43 -12.78 -16.29 11.40
N ALA A 44 -11.80 -15.49 10.98
CA ALA A 44 -10.40 -15.82 11.05
C ALA A 44 -9.55 -14.61 11.47
N VAL A 45 -8.31 -14.86 11.84
CA VAL A 45 -7.29 -13.83 12.05
C VAL A 45 -5.92 -14.33 11.63
N CYS A 46 -5.19 -13.53 10.88
CA CYS A 46 -3.82 -13.79 10.51
C CYS A 46 -2.95 -12.55 10.64
N LEU A 47 -1.71 -12.75 11.03
CA LEU A 47 -0.75 -11.69 11.22
C LEU A 47 0.12 -11.54 9.98
N TYR A 48 0.42 -10.32 9.62
CA TYR A 48 1.32 -9.93 8.56
C TYR A 48 2.44 -9.06 9.11
N LYS A 49 3.67 -9.48 8.92
CA LYS A 49 4.84 -8.68 9.25
C LYS A 49 5.32 -7.93 8.01
N SER A 50 4.97 -6.66 7.91
CA SER A 50 5.52 -5.81 6.85
C SER A 50 7.02 -5.60 7.07
N THR A 51 7.80 -5.96 6.05
CA THR A 51 9.26 -5.75 6.04
C THR A 51 9.62 -4.31 5.68
N ASP A 52 8.72 -3.60 4.99
CA ASP A 52 8.98 -2.27 4.47
C ASP A 52 8.65 -1.18 5.51
N ASN A 53 7.60 -1.38 6.29
CA ASN A 53 7.11 -0.40 7.26
C ASN A 53 7.47 -0.70 8.73
N GLU A 54 8.23 -1.77 8.98
CA GLU A 54 8.56 -2.24 10.33
C GLU A 54 7.33 -2.37 11.26
N THR A 55 6.21 -2.83 10.70
CA THR A 55 4.94 -3.00 11.42
C THR A 55 4.43 -4.44 11.35
N ILE A 56 3.52 -4.77 12.27
CA ILE A 56 2.73 -5.98 12.20
C ILE A 56 1.27 -5.59 12.10
N SER A 57 0.58 -6.08 11.07
CA SER A 57 -0.86 -5.94 10.86
C SER A 57 -1.59 -7.24 11.19
N ALA A 58 -2.86 -7.13 11.59
CA ALA A 58 -3.80 -8.23 11.65
C ALA A 58 -4.82 -8.08 10.51
N PHE A 59 -4.96 -9.12 9.69
CA PHE A 59 -6.08 -9.29 8.77
C PHE A 59 -7.16 -10.09 9.46
N VAL A 60 -8.39 -9.59 9.43
CA VAL A 60 -9.55 -10.19 10.10
C VAL A 60 -10.69 -10.33 9.10
N PRO A 61 -10.83 -11.50 8.45
CA PRO A 61 -12.03 -11.84 7.71
C PRO A 61 -13.25 -11.95 8.64
N ASP A 62 -14.39 -11.43 8.21
CA ASP A 62 -15.67 -11.50 8.91
C ASP A 62 -16.68 -12.42 8.19
N VAL A 63 -17.72 -12.83 8.92
CA VAL A 63 -18.79 -13.71 8.41
C VAL A 63 -19.55 -13.17 7.19
N ARG A 64 -19.35 -11.91 6.80
CA ARG A 64 -19.99 -11.28 5.63
C ARG A 64 -19.07 -11.16 4.44
N GLY A 65 -17.82 -11.59 4.57
CA GLY A 65 -16.84 -11.57 3.50
C GLY A 65 -16.07 -10.27 3.36
N LEU A 66 -16.06 -9.44 4.40
CA LEU A 66 -15.14 -8.31 4.50
C LEU A 66 -13.87 -8.72 5.24
N ILE A 67 -12.73 -8.21 4.80
CA ILE A 67 -11.46 -8.32 5.51
C ILE A 67 -11.08 -6.93 5.99
N SER A 68 -10.88 -6.77 7.29
CA SER A 68 -10.30 -5.57 7.86
C SER A 68 -8.81 -5.77 8.14
N GLU A 69 -8.01 -4.76 7.82
CA GLU A 69 -6.58 -4.69 8.17
C GLU A 69 -6.36 -3.64 9.24
N THR A 70 -5.66 -4.03 10.31
CA THR A 70 -5.31 -3.14 11.43
C THR A 70 -3.84 -3.31 11.79
N ILE A 71 -3.06 -2.22 11.82
CA ILE A 71 -1.70 -2.25 12.41
C ILE A 71 -1.84 -2.43 13.92
N ILE A 72 -1.25 -3.51 14.44
CA ILE A 72 -1.34 -3.91 15.84
C ILE A 72 -0.05 -3.69 16.61
N TYR A 73 1.08 -3.58 15.93
CA TYR A 73 2.38 -3.44 16.56
C TYR A 73 3.37 -2.71 15.66
N ASP A 74 4.17 -1.86 16.27
CA ASP A 74 5.27 -1.12 15.65
C ASP A 74 6.58 -1.71 16.14
N LEU A 75 7.36 -2.28 15.22
CA LEU A 75 8.60 -2.98 15.53
C LEU A 75 9.75 -2.05 15.90
N ALA A 76 9.76 -0.81 15.36
CA ALA A 76 10.79 0.18 15.65
C ALA A 76 10.64 0.71 17.07
N THR A 77 9.43 1.08 17.48
CA THR A 77 9.14 1.60 18.83
C THR A 77 8.84 0.51 19.85
N LYS A 78 8.58 -0.72 19.39
CA LYS A 78 8.16 -1.87 20.21
C LYS A 78 6.88 -1.61 21.00
N GLN A 79 5.92 -0.97 20.36
CA GLN A 79 4.65 -0.59 20.99
C GLN A 79 3.46 -1.22 20.29
N ALA A 80 2.49 -1.61 21.09
CA ALA A 80 1.18 -1.98 20.57
C ALA A 80 0.50 -0.77 19.93
N LYS A 81 -0.16 -1.00 18.80
CA LYS A 81 -0.95 -0.02 18.03
C LYS A 81 -2.36 -0.54 17.85
N ASN A 82 -3.25 0.32 17.40
CA ASN A 82 -4.59 -0.04 16.94
C ASN A 82 -4.98 0.97 15.85
N ILE A 83 -4.38 0.81 14.67
CA ILE A 83 -4.55 1.74 13.55
C ILE A 83 -5.24 0.98 12.44
N ALA A 84 -6.49 1.34 12.14
CA ALA A 84 -7.21 0.80 10.99
C ALA A 84 -6.54 1.27 9.69
N VAL A 85 -6.27 0.32 8.79
CA VAL A 85 -5.60 0.57 7.51
C VAL A 85 -6.63 0.56 6.39
N ARG A 86 -7.25 -0.59 6.11
CA ARG A 86 -8.22 -0.73 5.01
C ARG A 86 -9.26 -1.81 5.32
N GLU A 87 -10.35 -1.77 4.56
CA GLU A 87 -11.35 -2.83 4.48
C GLU A 87 -11.62 -3.15 3.02
N PHE A 88 -11.73 -4.41 2.69
CA PHE A 88 -12.05 -4.87 1.35
C PHE A 88 -12.87 -6.15 1.35
N SER A 89 -13.65 -6.35 0.29
CA SER A 89 -14.43 -7.57 0.11
C SER A 89 -13.55 -8.66 -0.52
N ALA A 90 -13.57 -9.85 0.05
CA ALA A 90 -12.78 -10.97 -0.45
C ALA A 90 -13.57 -12.27 -0.60
N VAL A 91 -13.88 -12.95 0.49
CA VAL A 91 -14.49 -14.29 0.49
C VAL A 91 -15.60 -14.36 1.52
N THR A 92 -16.64 -15.13 1.23
CA THR A 92 -17.69 -15.48 2.19
C THR A 92 -17.28 -16.75 2.94
N GLU A 93 -17.69 -16.87 4.20
CA GLU A 93 -17.41 -18.07 5.00
C GLU A 93 -15.92 -18.43 5.01
N ALA A 94 -15.11 -17.49 5.51
CA ALA A 94 -13.66 -17.69 5.58
C ALA A 94 -13.31 -18.82 6.56
N SER A 95 -12.79 -19.93 6.04
CA SER A 95 -12.33 -21.06 6.87
C SER A 95 -10.99 -20.81 7.56
N GLY A 96 -10.22 -19.85 7.08
CA GLY A 96 -8.94 -19.48 7.63
C GLY A 96 -8.19 -18.50 6.75
N CYS A 97 -7.09 -17.96 7.27
CA CYS A 97 -6.14 -17.16 6.50
C CYS A 97 -4.70 -17.40 6.94
N ALA A 98 -3.75 -17.09 6.07
CA ALA A 98 -2.32 -17.10 6.36
C ALA A 98 -1.61 -16.08 5.47
N VAL A 99 -0.47 -15.55 5.91
CA VAL A 99 0.28 -14.57 5.12
C VAL A 99 1.69 -15.08 4.87
N ASN A 100 2.13 -14.96 3.63
CA ASN A 100 3.53 -15.05 3.27
C ASN A 100 4.13 -13.64 3.34
N ASP A 101 4.88 -13.35 4.41
CA ASP A 101 5.48 -12.04 4.66
C ASP A 101 6.49 -11.63 3.57
N GLU A 102 7.20 -12.62 2.99
CA GLU A 102 8.26 -12.36 2.00
C GLU A 102 7.69 -11.95 0.63
N THR A 103 6.60 -12.60 0.19
CA THR A 103 5.96 -12.31 -1.09
C THR A 103 4.80 -11.31 -0.95
N LYS A 104 4.51 -10.89 0.30
CA LYS A 104 3.37 -10.04 0.65
C LYS A 104 2.03 -10.63 0.16
N THR A 105 1.86 -11.94 0.32
CA THR A 105 0.67 -12.65 -0.16
C THR A 105 -0.21 -13.07 1.01
N LEU A 106 -1.42 -12.52 1.07
CA LEU A 106 -2.49 -12.97 1.96
C LEU A 106 -3.25 -14.11 1.27
N TYR A 107 -3.25 -15.27 1.88
CA TYR A 107 -4.09 -16.41 1.50
C TYR A 107 -5.34 -16.44 2.36
N VAL A 108 -6.50 -16.63 1.73
CA VAL A 108 -7.78 -16.75 2.43
C VAL A 108 -8.52 -17.98 1.89
N GLY A 109 -8.94 -18.86 2.78
CA GLY A 109 -9.77 -20.01 2.48
C GLY A 109 -11.24 -19.59 2.41
N GLU A 110 -11.93 -19.92 1.32
CA GLU A 110 -13.38 -19.88 1.16
C GLU A 110 -13.87 -21.33 1.19
N ALA A 111 -14.53 -21.73 2.28
CA ALA A 111 -14.72 -23.13 2.65
C ALA A 111 -15.12 -24.04 1.48
N GLU A 112 -16.22 -23.73 0.80
CA GLU A 112 -16.77 -24.56 -0.29
C GLU A 112 -16.07 -24.37 -1.64
N LEU A 113 -15.29 -23.30 -1.83
CA LEU A 113 -14.74 -22.93 -3.14
C LEU A 113 -13.25 -23.15 -3.30
N GLY A 114 -12.46 -22.88 -2.26
CA GLY A 114 -11.02 -23.04 -2.32
C GLY A 114 -10.21 -21.94 -1.66
N VAL A 115 -8.97 -21.77 -2.09
CA VAL A 115 -8.04 -20.77 -1.55
C VAL A 115 -7.79 -19.68 -2.57
N TRP A 116 -7.83 -18.46 -2.10
CA TRP A 116 -7.56 -17.25 -2.87
C TRP A 116 -6.30 -16.56 -2.35
N SER A 117 -5.54 -15.93 -3.24
CA SER A 117 -4.46 -15.02 -2.90
C SER A 117 -4.86 -13.57 -3.16
N ILE A 118 -4.41 -12.68 -2.29
CA ILE A 118 -4.64 -11.24 -2.34
C ILE A 118 -3.32 -10.57 -1.95
N ASN A 119 -2.98 -9.44 -2.54
CA ASN A 119 -1.79 -8.72 -2.11
C ASN A 119 -1.98 -8.14 -0.71
N ALA A 120 -1.06 -8.44 0.21
CA ALA A 120 -1.09 -7.97 1.60
C ALA A 120 -0.59 -6.53 1.76
N ASP A 121 0.03 -5.94 0.74
CA ASP A 121 0.45 -4.55 0.77
C ASP A 121 -0.76 -3.61 0.74
N ALA A 122 -0.77 -2.60 1.62
CA ALA A 122 -1.91 -1.70 1.79
C ALA A 122 -2.19 -0.82 0.56
N GLU A 123 -1.15 -0.49 -0.21
CA GLU A 123 -1.25 0.31 -1.43
C GLU A 123 -1.72 -0.51 -2.64
N SER A 124 -1.63 -1.83 -2.56
CA SER A 124 -2.07 -2.72 -3.65
C SER A 124 -3.58 -2.88 -3.67
N GLY A 125 -4.13 -3.05 -4.86
CA GLY A 125 -5.54 -3.41 -5.05
C GLY A 125 -5.89 -4.75 -4.40
N ALA A 126 -7.13 -4.88 -3.93
CA ALA A 126 -7.65 -6.12 -3.31
C ALA A 126 -8.16 -7.15 -4.34
N ASN A 127 -7.44 -7.29 -5.45
CA ASN A 127 -7.79 -8.26 -6.49
C ASN A 127 -7.44 -9.67 -6.02
N LYS A 128 -8.46 -10.54 -5.95
CA LYS A 128 -8.24 -11.94 -5.59
C LYS A 128 -7.93 -12.81 -6.80
N GLN A 129 -6.98 -13.74 -6.63
CA GLN A 129 -6.61 -14.74 -7.62
C GLN A 129 -6.82 -16.15 -7.05
N PRO A 130 -7.33 -17.13 -7.83
CA PRO A 130 -7.48 -18.49 -7.35
C PRO A 130 -6.10 -19.16 -7.20
N VAL A 131 -5.87 -19.83 -6.08
CA VAL A 131 -4.65 -20.60 -5.78
C VAL A 131 -4.90 -22.09 -5.92
N ALA A 132 -5.92 -22.60 -5.24
CA ALA A 132 -6.33 -23.99 -5.27
C ALA A 132 -7.85 -24.06 -5.07
N LEU A 133 -8.54 -24.70 -5.98
CA LEU A 133 -10.00 -24.77 -5.96
C LEU A 133 -10.50 -26.19 -5.64
N VAL A 134 -11.68 -26.25 -5.04
CA VAL A 134 -12.40 -27.48 -4.76
C VAL A 134 -13.03 -28.03 -6.04
N GLN A 135 -13.14 -29.35 -6.15
CA GLN A 135 -13.82 -30.00 -7.26
C GLN A 135 -15.27 -29.49 -7.40
N PRO A 136 -15.81 -29.32 -8.63
CA PRO A 136 -15.19 -29.71 -9.92
C PRO A 136 -14.31 -28.61 -10.55
N TYR A 137 -14.02 -27.51 -9.85
CA TYR A 137 -13.30 -26.35 -10.38
C TYR A 137 -11.77 -26.47 -10.25
N GLY A 138 -11.28 -27.37 -9.41
CA GLY A 138 -9.86 -27.61 -9.15
C GLY A 138 -9.56 -29.01 -8.64
N GLU A 139 -8.43 -29.18 -7.93
CA GLU A 139 -7.88 -30.47 -7.51
C GLU A 139 -8.20 -30.84 -6.06
N LEU A 140 -8.74 -29.92 -5.25
CA LEU A 140 -9.06 -30.19 -3.85
C LEU A 140 -10.30 -31.06 -3.75
N ASN A 141 -10.26 -32.07 -2.86
CA ASN A 141 -11.29 -33.10 -2.80
C ASN A 141 -12.53 -32.73 -1.97
N SER A 142 -12.38 -31.78 -1.04
CA SER A 142 -13.46 -31.32 -0.18
C SER A 142 -13.23 -29.88 0.27
N GLU A 143 -14.11 -29.36 1.10
CA GLU A 143 -14.05 -28.03 1.68
C GLU A 143 -12.72 -27.75 2.36
N ILE A 144 -12.33 -26.46 2.35
CA ILE A 144 -11.10 -25.99 2.95
C ILE A 144 -11.28 -25.80 4.45
N GLY A 145 -10.39 -26.42 5.22
CA GLY A 145 -10.26 -26.18 6.67
C GLY A 145 -9.30 -25.02 6.96
N ALA A 146 -8.18 -25.31 7.59
CA ALA A 146 -7.22 -24.32 8.03
C ALA A 146 -6.09 -24.05 7.01
N LEU A 147 -5.46 -22.90 7.16
CA LEU A 147 -4.31 -22.45 6.38
C LEU A 147 -3.13 -22.13 7.30
N SER A 148 -1.91 -22.42 6.84
CA SER A 148 -0.66 -22.02 7.50
C SER A 148 0.45 -21.82 6.46
N VAL A 149 1.37 -20.89 6.69
CA VAL A 149 2.55 -20.69 5.83
C VAL A 149 3.81 -21.09 6.61
N SER A 150 4.64 -21.95 6.04
CA SER A 150 5.94 -22.34 6.61
C SER A 150 7.04 -21.34 6.23
N GLN A 151 8.22 -21.51 6.86
CA GLN A 151 9.35 -20.58 6.75
C GLN A 151 9.91 -20.39 5.32
N ASP A 152 9.67 -21.33 4.43
CA ASP A 152 10.06 -21.27 3.01
C ASP A 152 8.97 -20.64 2.12
N GLY A 153 7.89 -20.13 2.71
CA GLY A 153 6.76 -19.52 2.00
C GLY A 153 5.74 -20.52 1.46
N THR A 154 5.86 -21.83 1.80
CA THR A 154 4.88 -22.82 1.40
C THR A 154 3.59 -22.68 2.17
N LEU A 155 2.48 -22.59 1.45
CA LEU A 155 1.13 -22.63 2.00
C LEU A 155 0.72 -24.08 2.26
N TRP A 156 0.39 -24.38 3.49
CA TRP A 156 -0.20 -25.64 3.94
C TRP A 156 -1.69 -25.45 4.19
N LEU A 157 -2.48 -26.39 3.74
CA LEU A 157 -3.94 -26.34 3.92
C LEU A 157 -4.48 -27.74 4.20
N THR A 158 -5.61 -27.78 4.93
CA THR A 158 -6.34 -29.00 5.22
C THR A 158 -7.67 -29.01 4.48
N ALA A 159 -8.11 -30.20 4.09
CA ALA A 159 -9.48 -30.42 3.66
C ALA A 159 -10.26 -31.03 4.82
N THR A 160 -11.47 -30.54 5.08
CA THR A 160 -12.27 -30.95 6.24
C THR A 160 -12.67 -32.41 6.17
N ASP A 161 -12.97 -32.89 4.96
CA ASP A 161 -13.30 -34.30 4.71
C ASP A 161 -12.14 -35.04 4.04
N GLY A 162 -11.93 -36.29 4.42
CA GLY A 162 -10.99 -37.18 3.73
C GLY A 162 -9.54 -37.16 4.19
N ASN A 163 -9.26 -36.54 5.36
CA ASN A 163 -7.93 -36.58 6.01
C ASN A 163 -6.79 -36.09 5.12
N MET A 164 -7.05 -35.13 4.25
CA MET A 164 -6.06 -34.66 3.29
C MET A 164 -5.37 -33.39 3.76
N ILE A 165 -4.07 -33.36 3.57
CA ILE A 165 -3.22 -32.16 3.72
C ILE A 165 -2.62 -31.86 2.38
N TYR A 166 -2.60 -30.58 2.04
CA TYR A 166 -2.01 -30.10 0.81
C TYR A 166 -0.94 -29.06 1.10
N ALA A 167 0.04 -28.96 0.20
CA ALA A 167 1.05 -27.91 0.20
C ALA A 167 1.14 -27.28 -1.19
N TYR A 168 1.11 -25.95 -1.22
CA TYR A 168 1.25 -25.15 -2.43
C TYR A 168 2.41 -24.17 -2.26
N HIS A 169 3.19 -23.97 -3.31
CA HIS A 169 4.25 -22.95 -3.32
C HIS A 169 4.19 -22.14 -4.62
N GLU A 170 4.18 -20.81 -4.49
CA GLU A 170 4.03 -19.86 -5.60
C GLU A 170 5.03 -20.10 -6.74
N ASN A 171 6.31 -20.34 -6.42
CA ASN A 171 7.35 -20.53 -7.45
C ASN A 171 7.14 -21.77 -8.33
N THR A 172 6.44 -22.77 -7.85
CA THR A 172 6.24 -24.02 -8.59
C THR A 172 4.83 -24.16 -9.13
N GLU A 173 3.88 -23.42 -8.57
CA GLU A 173 2.43 -23.51 -8.85
C GLU A 173 1.90 -24.95 -8.74
N LYS A 174 2.58 -25.80 -7.95
CA LYS A 174 2.23 -27.20 -7.79
C LYS A 174 1.60 -27.45 -6.44
N LEU A 175 0.55 -28.26 -6.46
CA LEU A 175 -0.10 -28.78 -5.28
C LEU A 175 0.46 -30.17 -4.97
N SER A 176 1.05 -30.33 -3.79
CA SER A 176 1.44 -31.62 -3.24
C SER A 176 0.42 -32.07 -2.22
N GLN A 177 0.23 -33.38 -2.03
CA GLN A 177 -0.80 -33.89 -1.12
C GLN A 177 -0.35 -35.09 -0.32
N TRP A 178 -0.88 -35.22 0.89
CA TRP A 178 -0.70 -36.34 1.80
C TRP A 178 -2.02 -36.70 2.43
N SER A 179 -2.22 -37.98 2.75
CA SER A 179 -3.36 -38.43 3.58
C SER A 179 -2.87 -38.80 4.97
N LEU A 180 -3.60 -38.40 5.99
CA LEU A 180 -3.40 -38.85 7.35
C LEU A 180 -3.95 -40.29 7.52
N PHE A 181 -3.26 -41.04 8.35
CA PHE A 181 -3.77 -42.37 8.73
C PHE A 181 -4.79 -42.25 9.85
N GLY A 182 -5.95 -42.84 9.65
CA GLY A 182 -7.09 -42.78 10.60
C GLY A 182 -8.26 -41.97 10.04
N ASP A 183 -9.25 -41.73 10.87
CA ASP A 183 -10.43 -40.94 10.54
C ASP A 183 -10.36 -39.68 11.42
N HIS A 184 -10.17 -38.52 10.80
CA HIS A 184 -9.94 -37.26 11.48
C HIS A 184 -10.69 -36.10 10.79
N THR A 185 -11.22 -35.18 11.58
CA THR A 185 -11.75 -33.91 11.10
C THR A 185 -10.77 -32.79 11.47
N ILE A 186 -9.93 -32.36 10.52
CA ILE A 186 -8.85 -31.42 10.81
C ILE A 186 -9.31 -29.98 10.64
N GLU A 187 -9.41 -29.26 11.76
CA GLU A 187 -9.80 -27.84 11.78
C GLU A 187 -8.64 -26.85 11.84
N SER A 188 -7.45 -27.27 12.24
CA SER A 188 -6.32 -26.34 12.36
C SER A 188 -5.02 -26.99 11.92
N VAL A 189 -4.13 -26.20 11.33
CA VAL A 189 -2.81 -26.62 10.91
C VAL A 189 -1.76 -25.57 11.27
N ALA A 190 -0.64 -26.03 11.81
CA ALA A 190 0.60 -25.26 11.91
C ALA A 190 1.71 -26.08 11.27
N ALA A 191 2.50 -25.45 10.40
CA ALA A 191 3.56 -26.12 9.67
C ALA A 191 4.94 -25.48 9.94
N SER A 192 5.95 -26.32 10.09
CA SER A 192 7.35 -25.89 10.26
C SER A 192 8.30 -26.84 9.56
N LEU A 193 9.34 -26.33 8.94
CA LEU A 193 10.39 -27.15 8.38
C LEU A 193 11.29 -27.70 9.49
N ILE A 194 11.55 -29.01 9.47
CA ILE A 194 12.57 -29.65 10.32
C ILE A 194 13.93 -29.51 9.63
N ASN A 195 13.96 -29.71 8.33
CA ASN A 195 15.12 -29.60 7.45
C ASN A 195 14.63 -29.44 5.99
N ASP A 196 15.56 -29.38 5.03
CA ASP A 196 15.27 -29.17 3.61
C ASP A 196 14.40 -30.27 2.96
N ASN A 197 14.18 -31.40 3.62
CA ASN A 197 13.45 -32.54 3.06
C ASN A 197 12.32 -33.04 3.96
N GLU A 198 12.04 -32.36 5.04
CA GLU A 198 11.04 -32.79 6.02
C GLU A 198 10.32 -31.62 6.67
N ALA A 199 9.01 -31.65 6.67
CA ALA A 199 8.16 -30.72 7.39
C ALA A 199 7.43 -31.43 8.54
N GLN A 200 7.30 -30.72 9.66
CA GLN A 200 6.48 -31.10 10.80
C GLN A 200 5.17 -30.30 10.78
N LEU A 201 4.09 -31.02 10.94
CA LEU A 201 2.75 -30.46 11.03
C LEU A 201 2.20 -30.73 12.43
N VAL A 202 1.55 -29.72 12.99
CA VAL A 202 0.71 -29.88 14.19
C VAL A 202 -0.72 -29.53 13.78
N LEU A 203 -1.62 -30.45 14.03
CA LEU A 203 -3.00 -30.43 13.59
C LEU A 203 -3.92 -30.53 14.80
N ILE A 204 -5.13 -30.01 14.70
CA ILE A 204 -6.19 -30.23 15.70
C ILE A 204 -7.29 -31.03 15.03
N ASP A 205 -7.62 -32.15 15.64
CA ASP A 205 -8.79 -32.96 15.31
C ASP A 205 -9.99 -32.48 16.11
N ASP A 206 -10.98 -31.94 15.43
CA ASP A 206 -12.14 -31.30 16.05
C ASP A 206 -13.05 -32.32 16.78
N GLU A 207 -13.21 -33.52 16.25
CA GLU A 207 -14.06 -34.54 16.87
C GLU A 207 -13.52 -34.98 18.23
N THR A 208 -12.21 -35.10 18.36
CA THR A 208 -11.58 -35.60 19.59
C THR A 208 -10.98 -34.50 20.47
N GLY A 209 -10.80 -33.30 19.92
CA GLY A 209 -10.05 -32.20 20.55
C GLY A 209 -8.54 -32.51 20.71
N ALA A 210 -8.02 -33.50 19.99
CA ALA A 210 -6.66 -33.96 20.15
C ALA A 210 -5.70 -33.17 19.23
N TYR A 211 -4.48 -32.93 19.73
CA TYR A 211 -3.37 -32.46 18.90
C TYR A 211 -2.70 -33.66 18.24
N ILE A 212 -2.59 -33.61 16.92
CA ILE A 212 -1.89 -34.61 16.10
C ILE A 212 -0.60 -33.99 15.60
N GLN A 213 0.50 -34.69 15.77
CA GLN A 213 1.78 -34.35 15.17
C GLN A 213 2.07 -35.30 14.02
N ALA A 214 2.34 -34.77 12.83
CA ALA A 214 2.73 -35.52 11.65
C ALA A 214 4.02 -34.97 11.05
N ASN A 215 4.89 -35.88 10.61
CA ASN A 215 6.05 -35.51 9.80
C ASN A 215 5.81 -35.97 8.37
N VAL A 216 6.03 -35.10 7.44
CA VAL A 216 5.86 -35.37 6.00
C VAL A 216 7.18 -35.19 5.25
N ASN A 217 7.45 -36.08 4.30
CA ASN A 217 8.55 -35.89 3.36
C ASN A 217 8.17 -34.74 2.42
N TYR A 218 8.85 -33.64 2.55
CA TYR A 218 8.61 -32.42 1.80
C TYR A 218 9.95 -31.79 1.44
N THR A 219 10.16 -31.43 0.18
CA THR A 219 11.36 -30.71 -0.24
C THR A 219 11.10 -29.20 -0.14
N ALA A 220 11.79 -28.55 0.80
CA ALA A 220 11.72 -27.11 0.99
C ALA A 220 12.06 -26.37 -0.30
N GLN A 221 11.29 -25.36 -0.60
CA GLN A 221 11.53 -24.49 -1.75
C GLN A 221 12.57 -23.44 -1.37
N PRO A 222 13.48 -23.06 -2.29
CA PRO A 222 14.37 -21.95 -2.01
C PRO A 222 13.54 -20.69 -1.79
N ALA A 223 13.79 -20.00 -0.69
CA ALA A 223 13.23 -18.67 -0.48
C ALA A 223 13.54 -17.80 -1.71
N PRO A 224 12.59 -16.98 -2.19
CA PRO A 224 12.85 -16.05 -3.28
C PRO A 224 14.09 -15.24 -2.91
N SER A 225 15.16 -15.38 -3.72
CA SER A 225 16.39 -14.62 -3.48
C SER A 225 16.10 -13.16 -3.82
N LYS A 226 15.67 -12.37 -2.85
CA LYS A 226 15.75 -10.92 -2.96
C LYS A 226 17.24 -10.61 -2.92
N ASN A 227 17.84 -10.30 -4.09
CA ASN A 227 19.08 -9.55 -4.15
C ASN A 227 18.77 -8.18 -3.52
N LYS A 228 18.89 -8.08 -2.19
CA LYS A 228 18.73 -6.80 -1.50
C LYS A 228 19.89 -5.91 -1.96
N VAL A 229 19.60 -5.00 -2.87
CA VAL A 229 20.49 -3.86 -3.11
C VAL A 229 20.66 -3.16 -1.76
N ALA A 230 21.91 -2.97 -1.32
CA ALA A 230 22.18 -2.28 -0.07
C ALA A 230 21.72 -0.82 -0.22
N MET A 231 20.54 -0.49 0.28
CA MET A 231 20.01 0.87 0.33
C MET A 231 20.31 1.50 1.69
N THR A 232 20.54 2.81 1.70
CA THR A 232 20.68 3.56 2.94
C THR A 232 19.30 3.72 3.58
N HIS A 233 19.15 3.24 4.80
CA HIS A 233 17.92 3.44 5.57
C HIS A 233 17.93 4.80 6.25
N ILE A 234 16.89 5.58 6.03
CA ILE A 234 16.65 6.87 6.68
C ILE A 234 15.47 6.71 7.63
N HIS A 235 15.69 7.02 8.91
CA HIS A 235 14.62 6.99 9.91
C HIS A 235 13.86 8.32 9.90
N ALA A 236 12.53 8.26 9.86
CA ALA A 236 11.69 9.45 9.97
C ALA A 236 11.83 10.08 11.36
N ASN A 237 11.95 11.41 11.41
CA ASN A 237 12.00 12.18 12.66
C ASN A 237 10.60 12.59 13.15
N ALA A 238 9.65 12.70 12.23
CA ALA A 238 8.26 13.07 12.51
C ALA A 238 7.32 12.28 11.59
N GLN A 239 6.08 12.17 11.98
CA GLN A 239 5.01 11.56 11.20
C GLN A 239 3.79 12.47 11.27
N THR A 240 3.11 12.66 10.14
CA THR A 240 1.87 13.45 10.11
C THR A 240 0.72 12.71 10.82
N THR A 241 -0.24 13.49 11.33
CA THR A 241 -1.53 12.92 11.75
C THR A 241 -2.15 12.19 10.56
N PRO A 242 -2.55 10.92 10.70
CA PRO A 242 -3.15 10.17 9.61
C PRO A 242 -4.36 10.86 9.01
N VAL A 243 -4.62 10.65 7.71
CA VAL A 243 -5.87 11.06 7.08
C VAL A 243 -7.04 10.29 7.71
N ALA A 244 -8.24 10.86 7.64
CA ALA A 244 -9.41 10.27 8.30
C ALA A 244 -10.08 9.14 7.48
N ALA A 245 -9.67 8.95 6.23
CA ALA A 245 -10.19 7.90 5.36
C ALA A 245 -9.35 6.62 5.50
N PHE A 246 -10.02 5.46 5.33
CA PHE A 246 -9.35 4.17 5.30
C PHE A 246 -8.83 3.82 3.90
N GLY A 247 -7.85 2.92 3.86
CA GLY A 247 -7.29 2.37 2.64
C GLY A 247 -6.36 3.36 1.94
N ASP A 248 -6.20 3.19 0.66
CA ASP A 248 -5.48 4.08 -0.24
C ASP A 248 -6.13 5.48 -0.25
N ALA A 249 -5.62 6.36 0.60
CA ALA A 249 -6.19 7.69 0.85
C ALA A 249 -5.15 8.80 0.93
N ALA A 250 -4.12 8.69 1.78
CA ALA A 250 -2.98 9.60 1.75
C ALA A 250 -2.13 9.31 0.53
N ASP A 251 -1.66 10.35 -0.15
CA ASP A 251 -0.91 10.19 -1.40
C ASP A 251 0.34 11.09 -1.43
N ASP A 252 0.33 12.12 -2.23
CA ASP A 252 1.50 12.88 -2.61
C ASP A 252 1.76 14.06 -1.67
N PRO A 253 3.02 14.32 -1.24
CA PRO A 253 3.37 15.44 -0.40
C PRO A 253 4.09 16.56 -1.17
N ALA A 254 3.92 17.79 -0.71
CA ALA A 254 4.76 18.92 -1.08
C ALA A 254 5.10 19.75 0.17
N ILE A 255 6.18 20.55 0.09
CA ILE A 255 6.60 21.41 1.20
C ILE A 255 6.59 22.88 0.74
N TRP A 256 5.82 23.70 1.46
CA TRP A 256 5.92 25.15 1.36
C TRP A 256 6.88 25.66 2.42
N ILE A 257 7.90 26.40 1.99
CA ILE A 257 8.95 26.94 2.88
C ILE A 257 8.60 28.36 3.29
N ASN A 258 8.49 28.62 4.58
CA ASN A 258 8.40 29.97 5.11
C ASN A 258 9.82 30.53 5.26
N GLU A 259 10.22 31.41 4.36
CA GLU A 259 11.59 32.01 4.34
C GLU A 259 11.86 32.98 5.52
N GLN A 260 10.80 33.53 6.12
CA GLN A 260 10.95 34.44 7.26
C GLN A 260 11.08 33.66 8.59
N ASP A 261 10.43 32.52 8.69
CA ASP A 261 10.50 31.63 9.83
C ASP A 261 10.35 30.16 9.36
N ALA A 262 11.48 29.51 9.15
CA ALA A 262 11.51 28.13 8.64
C ALA A 262 10.70 27.13 9.49
N LYS A 263 10.48 27.43 10.79
CA LYS A 263 9.65 26.57 11.66
C LYS A 263 8.16 26.68 11.36
N SER A 264 7.75 27.74 10.70
CA SER A 264 6.37 27.98 10.26
C SER A 264 6.12 27.49 8.82
N SER A 265 7.03 26.70 8.27
CA SER A 265 6.83 26.00 6.97
C SER A 265 5.72 24.97 7.09
N LEU A 266 5.11 24.61 5.96
CA LEU A 266 3.95 23.74 5.89
C LEU A 266 4.24 22.48 5.09
N ILE A 267 3.77 21.34 5.58
CA ILE A 267 3.67 20.11 4.81
C ILE A 267 2.26 20.06 4.22
N LEU A 268 2.20 19.89 2.91
CA LEU A 268 0.96 19.72 2.14
C LEU A 268 0.84 18.25 1.78
N GLY A 269 -0.30 17.65 1.99
CA GLY A 269 -0.52 16.25 1.64
C GLY A 269 -1.87 16.07 0.98
N THR A 270 -1.95 15.28 -0.06
CA THR A 270 -3.20 14.95 -0.71
C THR A 270 -3.92 13.82 0.01
N ASP A 271 -5.25 13.88 -0.01
CA ASP A 271 -6.14 12.80 0.41
C ASP A 271 -7.04 12.45 -0.79
N LYS A 272 -6.81 11.29 -1.39
CA LYS A 272 -7.56 10.74 -2.54
C LYS A 272 -9.08 10.62 -2.27
N ARG A 273 -9.52 10.86 -1.04
CA ARG A 273 -10.92 10.78 -0.61
C ARG A 273 -11.55 12.12 -0.27
N ARG A 274 -10.72 13.17 0.00
CA ARG A 274 -11.23 14.42 0.57
C ARG A 274 -10.66 15.70 -0.03
N GLY A 275 -9.33 15.80 -0.22
CA GLY A 275 -8.72 17.03 -0.71
C GLY A 275 -7.31 17.27 -0.19
N LEU A 276 -6.99 18.52 0.15
CA LEU A 276 -5.67 18.93 0.62
C LEU A 276 -5.63 19.02 2.14
N MET A 277 -4.70 18.28 2.73
CA MET A 277 -4.37 18.34 4.15
C MET A 277 -3.14 19.22 4.34
N VAL A 278 -3.15 20.08 5.36
CA VAL A 278 -2.02 20.94 5.70
C VAL A 278 -1.57 20.63 7.12
N TYR A 279 -0.28 20.44 7.27
CA TYR A 279 0.35 20.08 8.54
C TYR A 279 1.48 21.05 8.88
N ASP A 280 1.77 21.20 10.17
CA ASP A 280 3.02 21.80 10.65
C ASP A 280 4.20 20.81 10.51
N LEU A 281 5.43 21.27 10.80
CA LEU A 281 6.61 20.42 10.70
C LEU A 281 6.69 19.32 11.79
N ASP A 282 5.87 19.41 12.83
CA ASP A 282 5.73 18.37 13.85
C ASP A 282 4.70 17.30 13.43
N GLY A 283 4.05 17.46 12.26
CA GLY A 283 3.06 16.54 11.70
C GLY A 283 1.65 16.76 12.23
N ASN A 284 1.37 17.83 12.96
CA ASN A 284 0.01 18.13 13.40
C ASN A 284 -0.80 18.73 12.29
N LYS A 285 -2.00 18.17 12.03
CA LYS A 285 -2.90 18.70 11.01
C LYS A 285 -3.50 20.04 11.45
N ILE A 286 -3.23 21.08 10.68
CA ILE A 286 -3.68 22.46 10.95
C ILE A 286 -4.82 22.91 10.04
N GLN A 287 -4.93 22.36 8.80
CA GLN A 287 -6.05 22.64 7.90
C GLN A 287 -6.48 21.37 7.14
N SER A 288 -7.73 21.39 6.65
CA SER A 288 -8.27 20.40 5.74
C SER A 288 -9.18 21.14 4.73
N LEU A 289 -8.81 21.13 3.46
CA LEU A 289 -9.53 21.75 2.37
C LEU A 289 -10.24 20.66 1.55
N ASN A 290 -11.53 20.49 1.79
CA ASN A 290 -12.34 19.46 1.14
C ASN A 290 -12.82 19.92 -0.24
N VAL A 291 -11.95 19.89 -1.22
CA VAL A 291 -12.20 20.36 -2.60
C VAL A 291 -12.47 19.24 -3.60
N GLY A 292 -12.43 18.01 -3.17
CA GLY A 292 -12.59 16.82 -4.01
C GLY A 292 -11.43 15.83 -3.83
N ARG A 293 -11.42 14.77 -4.63
CA ARG A 293 -10.39 13.72 -4.62
C ARG A 293 -9.12 14.27 -5.26
N LEU A 294 -8.12 14.58 -4.45
CA LEU A 294 -6.81 15.03 -4.95
C LEU A 294 -5.84 13.85 -5.03
N ASN A 295 -5.05 13.79 -6.11
CA ASN A 295 -3.96 12.82 -6.30
C ASN A 295 -2.63 13.49 -5.99
N ASN A 296 -1.96 14.12 -6.94
CA ASN A 296 -0.67 14.78 -6.71
C ASN A 296 -0.82 16.24 -6.30
N VAL A 297 0.21 16.78 -5.67
CA VAL A 297 0.35 18.19 -5.29
C VAL A 297 1.77 18.67 -5.55
N ASP A 298 1.92 19.88 -6.07
CA ASP A 298 3.24 20.52 -6.23
C ASP A 298 3.17 22.00 -5.88
N VAL A 299 4.32 22.58 -5.56
CA VAL A 299 4.46 23.96 -5.09
C VAL A 299 5.54 24.71 -5.88
N ARG A 300 5.23 25.93 -6.32
CA ARG A 300 6.23 26.88 -6.81
C ARG A 300 6.12 28.19 -6.08
N GLN A 301 7.21 28.58 -5.40
CA GLN A 301 7.31 29.83 -4.65
C GLN A 301 7.95 30.91 -5.51
N HIS A 302 7.70 32.19 -5.16
CA HIS A 302 8.27 33.37 -5.83
C HIS A 302 8.01 33.48 -7.33
N GLN A 303 6.88 32.97 -7.76
CA GLN A 303 6.50 33.04 -9.16
C GLN A 303 6.00 34.43 -9.51
N SER A 304 6.56 35.04 -10.53
CA SER A 304 6.14 36.36 -10.98
C SER A 304 5.08 36.23 -12.07
N ILE A 305 3.88 36.70 -11.74
CA ILE A 305 2.81 36.90 -12.72
C ILE A 305 2.40 38.38 -12.67
N ASN A 306 2.43 39.06 -13.80
CA ASN A 306 2.12 40.50 -13.92
C ASN A 306 2.90 41.41 -12.94
N ASN A 307 4.20 41.10 -12.66
CA ASN A 307 5.06 41.77 -11.70
C ASN A 307 4.68 41.62 -10.21
N GLU A 308 3.77 40.73 -9.87
CA GLU A 308 3.52 40.34 -8.50
C GLU A 308 4.11 38.94 -8.21
N THR A 309 4.65 38.78 -7.01
CA THR A 309 5.23 37.51 -6.59
C THR A 309 4.19 36.68 -5.84
N HIS A 310 3.94 35.48 -6.35
CA HIS A 310 2.96 34.57 -5.80
C HIS A 310 3.59 33.23 -5.41
N THR A 311 2.98 32.56 -4.47
CA THR A 311 3.16 31.13 -4.23
C THR A 311 1.98 30.39 -4.84
N TRP A 312 2.26 29.50 -5.76
CA TRP A 312 1.26 28.62 -6.33
C TRP A 312 1.42 27.21 -5.81
N ILE A 313 0.31 26.65 -5.32
CA ILE A 313 0.16 25.24 -5.02
C ILE A 313 -0.87 24.72 -6.00
N THR A 314 -0.55 23.64 -6.70
CA THR A 314 -1.50 23.00 -7.62
C THR A 314 -1.67 21.53 -7.23
N ALA A 315 -2.87 20.99 -7.46
CA ALA A 315 -3.16 19.60 -7.23
C ALA A 315 -4.08 19.05 -8.32
N SER A 316 -3.89 17.78 -8.69
CA SER A 316 -4.77 17.09 -9.64
C SER A 316 -6.07 16.66 -8.95
N ASN A 317 -7.21 17.21 -9.41
CA ASN A 317 -8.52 16.96 -8.82
C ASN A 317 -9.33 15.95 -9.65
N ARG A 318 -9.37 14.71 -9.20
CA ARG A 318 -10.08 13.62 -9.87
C ARG A 318 -11.61 13.72 -9.78
N THR A 319 -12.14 14.49 -8.82
CA THR A 319 -13.60 14.72 -8.72
C THR A 319 -14.10 15.65 -9.81
N LEU A 320 -13.35 16.71 -10.09
CA LEU A 320 -13.74 17.76 -11.03
C LEU A 320 -13.04 17.65 -12.39
N ASN A 321 -12.11 16.71 -12.54
CA ASN A 321 -11.24 16.55 -13.71
C ASN A 321 -10.52 17.87 -14.04
N SER A 322 -9.90 18.46 -13.02
CA SER A 322 -9.32 19.80 -13.05
C SER A 322 -8.01 19.89 -12.28
N ILE A 323 -7.30 20.98 -12.47
CA ILE A 323 -6.18 21.40 -11.63
C ILE A 323 -6.77 22.33 -10.56
N SER A 324 -6.76 21.89 -9.31
CA SER A 324 -7.08 22.77 -8.17
C SER A 324 -5.89 23.69 -7.89
N VAL A 325 -6.12 24.98 -7.76
CA VAL A 325 -5.08 25.97 -7.49
C VAL A 325 -5.29 26.59 -6.12
N PHE A 326 -4.21 26.68 -5.34
CA PHE A 326 -4.18 27.26 -4.01
C PHE A 326 -3.04 28.26 -3.88
N THR A 327 -3.13 29.10 -2.85
CA THR A 327 -2.07 30.03 -2.44
C THR A 327 -1.92 30.02 -0.93
N VAL A 328 -0.80 30.58 -0.43
CA VAL A 328 -0.58 30.80 1.00
C VAL A 328 -0.69 32.29 1.30
N ASP A 329 -1.48 32.67 2.29
CA ASP A 329 -1.64 34.07 2.70
C ASP A 329 -0.58 34.49 3.74
N SER A 330 -0.67 35.76 4.15
CA SER A 330 0.26 36.35 5.10
C SER A 330 0.17 35.76 6.54
N GLU A 331 -0.88 34.99 6.82
CA GLU A 331 -1.07 34.27 8.10
C GLU A 331 -0.62 32.80 7.99
N ASN A 332 0.08 32.41 6.91
CA ASN A 332 0.48 31.05 6.58
C ASN A 332 -0.70 30.09 6.37
N LYS A 333 -1.84 30.61 5.97
CA LYS A 333 -3.02 29.79 5.71
C LYS A 333 -3.13 29.50 4.20
N VAL A 334 -3.39 28.21 3.89
CA VAL A 334 -3.65 27.77 2.51
C VAL A 334 -5.10 28.08 2.13
N ASN A 335 -5.29 28.73 0.98
CA ASN A 335 -6.59 29.12 0.45
C ASN A 335 -6.77 28.56 -0.95
N HIS A 336 -7.90 27.91 -1.21
CA HIS A 336 -8.29 27.46 -2.55
C HIS A 336 -8.72 28.68 -3.37
N ILE A 337 -8.18 28.79 -4.59
CA ILE A 337 -8.39 29.96 -5.46
C ILE A 337 -9.36 29.63 -6.60
N THR A 338 -9.04 28.59 -7.39
CA THR A 338 -9.80 28.25 -8.59
C THR A 338 -9.57 26.83 -9.04
N GLU A 339 -10.37 26.39 -10.00
CA GLU A 339 -10.22 25.13 -10.73
C GLU A 339 -9.97 25.40 -12.20
N VAL A 340 -8.89 24.84 -12.74
CA VAL A 340 -8.59 24.85 -14.18
C VAL A 340 -9.03 23.51 -14.77
N ALA A 341 -10.11 23.52 -15.55
CA ALA A 341 -10.61 22.30 -16.18
C ALA A 341 -9.61 21.71 -17.16
N THR A 342 -9.49 20.39 -17.21
CA THR A 342 -8.65 19.68 -18.17
C THR A 342 -9.49 19.02 -19.27
N ASN A 343 -8.82 18.64 -20.37
CA ASN A 343 -9.43 17.86 -21.45
C ASN A 343 -9.10 16.36 -21.35
N LEU A 344 -8.49 15.92 -20.23
CA LEU A 344 -8.20 14.50 -19.97
C LEU A 344 -9.50 13.71 -19.75
N THR A 345 -9.44 12.40 -19.93
CA THR A 345 -10.59 11.53 -19.63
C THR A 345 -10.80 11.43 -18.12
N GLU A 346 -9.72 11.23 -17.37
CA GLU A 346 -9.69 11.23 -15.91
C GLU A 346 -8.29 11.68 -15.46
N ILE A 347 -8.17 12.90 -14.94
CA ILE A 347 -6.88 13.43 -14.45
C ILE A 347 -6.32 12.51 -13.34
N TYR A 348 -5.00 12.29 -13.39
CA TYR A 348 -4.30 11.43 -12.46
C TYR A 348 -3.09 12.15 -11.85
N GLY A 349 -1.89 11.99 -12.41
CA GLY A 349 -0.67 12.62 -11.90
C GLY A 349 -0.48 14.08 -12.35
N MET A 350 0.41 14.79 -11.66
CA MET A 350 0.75 16.17 -12.02
C MET A 350 2.09 16.63 -11.46
N CYS A 351 2.68 17.68 -12.07
CA CYS A 351 3.76 18.49 -11.51
C CYS A 351 3.77 19.89 -12.11
N MET A 352 4.45 20.82 -11.47
CA MET A 352 4.62 22.20 -11.95
C MET A 352 5.95 22.39 -12.66
N TYR A 353 5.98 23.39 -13.55
CA TYR A 353 7.18 23.88 -14.21
C TYR A 353 7.15 25.40 -14.34
N SER A 354 8.28 26.03 -14.05
CA SER A 354 8.44 27.47 -14.14
C SER A 354 9.62 27.84 -15.03
N SER A 355 9.43 28.82 -15.94
CA SER A 355 10.50 29.39 -16.76
C SER A 355 10.24 30.85 -17.01
N GLU A 356 11.18 31.51 -17.74
CA GLU A 356 10.98 32.87 -18.20
C GLU A 356 9.76 33.05 -19.13
N SER A 357 9.31 31.96 -19.77
CA SER A 357 8.18 31.96 -20.68
C SER A 357 6.81 31.84 -19.95
N GLY A 358 6.81 31.48 -18.68
CA GLY A 358 5.61 31.43 -17.84
C GLY A 358 5.61 30.31 -16.81
N GLN A 359 4.41 30.15 -16.19
CA GLN A 359 4.11 29.11 -15.20
C GLN A 359 3.30 28.01 -15.86
N TYR A 360 3.67 26.76 -15.65
CA TYR A 360 3.06 25.62 -16.30
C TYR A 360 2.72 24.54 -15.29
N VAL A 361 1.69 23.78 -15.63
CA VAL A 361 1.33 22.54 -14.91
C VAL A 361 1.25 21.42 -15.95
N PHE A 362 1.98 20.35 -15.73
CA PHE A 362 1.79 19.09 -16.43
C PHE A 362 0.77 18.26 -15.68
N VAL A 363 -0.17 17.71 -16.40
CA VAL A 363 -1.17 16.75 -15.89
C VAL A 363 -1.23 15.56 -16.83
N ASN A 364 -1.53 14.39 -16.29
CA ASN A 364 -1.66 13.18 -17.10
C ASN A 364 -2.92 12.38 -16.75
N ASP A 365 -3.22 11.37 -17.56
CA ASP A 365 -4.20 10.35 -17.29
C ASP A 365 -3.60 8.94 -17.47
N LYS A 366 -4.34 7.92 -17.02
CA LYS A 366 -3.89 6.52 -17.05
C LYS A 366 -3.66 5.93 -18.45
N SER A 367 -4.05 6.64 -19.52
CA SER A 367 -3.77 6.23 -20.90
C SER A 367 -2.35 6.58 -21.38
N GLY A 368 -1.60 7.35 -20.58
CA GLY A 368 -0.31 7.88 -20.95
C GLY A 368 -0.33 9.31 -21.50
N LEU A 369 -1.51 9.90 -21.70
CA LEU A 369 -1.65 11.25 -22.23
C LEU A 369 -1.24 12.29 -21.20
N PHE A 370 -0.29 13.16 -21.57
CA PHE A 370 0.09 14.36 -20.85
C PHE A 370 -0.46 15.60 -21.51
N GLN A 371 -0.95 16.53 -20.69
CA GLN A 371 -1.32 17.90 -21.10
C GLN A 371 -0.52 18.90 -20.30
N GLN A 372 0.03 19.91 -20.97
CA GLN A 372 0.75 21.02 -20.35
C GLN A 372 -0.11 22.28 -20.43
N TYR A 373 -0.49 22.81 -19.28
CA TYR A 373 -1.28 24.03 -19.15
C TYR A 373 -0.39 25.19 -18.75
N LYS A 374 -0.51 26.33 -19.43
CA LYS A 374 0.07 27.59 -18.99
C LYS A 374 -0.90 28.31 -18.08
N LEU A 375 -0.49 28.64 -16.86
CA LEU A 375 -1.26 29.46 -15.95
C LEU A 375 -1.15 30.92 -16.33
N THR A 376 -2.28 31.61 -16.48
CA THR A 376 -2.38 33.03 -16.88
C THR A 376 -3.44 33.73 -16.05
N GLY A 377 -3.24 35.05 -15.87
CA GLY A 377 -4.17 35.88 -15.09
C GLY A 377 -3.64 36.24 -13.71
N GLU A 378 -4.44 36.97 -12.96
CA GLU A 378 -4.19 37.32 -11.55
C GLU A 378 -4.95 36.37 -10.62
N GLN A 379 -4.66 36.46 -9.32
CA GLN A 379 -5.22 35.57 -8.30
C GLN A 379 -6.75 35.39 -8.42
N ASP A 380 -7.49 36.46 -8.65
CA ASP A 380 -8.95 36.41 -8.76
C ASP A 380 -9.49 35.98 -10.13
N ASN A 381 -8.61 35.95 -11.16
CA ASN A 381 -8.95 35.60 -12.55
C ASN A 381 -7.96 34.63 -13.18
N LEU A 382 -7.38 33.74 -12.37
CA LEU A 382 -6.44 32.75 -12.86
C LEU A 382 -7.14 31.75 -13.78
N SER A 383 -6.52 31.47 -14.92
CA SER A 383 -6.98 30.50 -15.91
C SER A 383 -5.81 29.69 -16.44
N GLY A 384 -6.11 28.57 -17.07
CA GLY A 384 -5.12 27.70 -17.71
C GLY A 384 -5.37 27.59 -19.22
N GLU A 385 -4.32 27.74 -20.02
CA GLU A 385 -4.34 27.53 -21.46
C GLU A 385 -3.59 26.22 -21.78
N LEU A 386 -4.24 25.29 -22.48
CA LEU A 386 -3.58 24.08 -22.99
C LEU A 386 -2.57 24.50 -24.08
N VAL A 387 -1.27 24.30 -23.83
CA VAL A 387 -0.19 24.71 -24.73
C VAL A 387 0.53 23.54 -25.41
N ARG A 388 0.41 22.32 -24.87
CA ARG A 388 1.09 21.13 -25.43
C ARG A 388 0.40 19.84 -24.95
N GLU A 389 0.50 18.81 -25.81
CA GLU A 389 0.15 17.43 -25.47
C GLU A 389 1.23 16.48 -25.98
N PHE A 390 1.48 15.42 -25.22
CA PHE A 390 2.32 14.29 -25.61
C PHE A 390 1.88 13.02 -24.90
N THR A 391 2.38 11.86 -25.29
CA THR A 391 1.94 10.57 -24.74
C THR A 391 3.14 9.70 -24.42
N LEU A 392 3.12 9.05 -23.24
CA LEU A 392 3.96 7.92 -22.87
C LEU A 392 3.26 6.60 -23.23
N PRO A 393 3.98 5.48 -23.33
CA PRO A 393 3.42 4.21 -23.79
C PRO A 393 2.32 3.61 -22.92
N SER A 394 2.37 3.81 -21.60
CA SER A 394 1.39 3.28 -20.63
C SER A 394 1.15 4.25 -19.48
N GLN A 395 0.56 3.78 -18.39
CA GLN A 395 0.12 4.59 -17.25
C GLN A 395 1.30 5.31 -16.58
N PRO A 396 1.32 6.67 -16.60
CA PRO A 396 2.23 7.46 -15.78
C PRO A 396 1.52 7.95 -14.53
N GLU A 397 2.29 8.34 -13.51
CA GLU A 397 1.76 9.09 -12.39
C GLU A 397 2.61 10.32 -12.09
N GLY A 398 3.63 10.20 -11.24
CA GLY A 398 4.42 11.32 -10.80
C GLY A 398 5.29 11.93 -11.89
N CYS A 399 5.56 13.21 -11.74
CA CYS A 399 6.58 13.91 -12.51
C CYS A 399 7.28 14.98 -11.66
N SER A 400 8.46 15.40 -12.08
CA SER A 400 9.17 16.55 -11.51
C SER A 400 9.89 17.31 -12.61
N ALA A 401 9.90 18.65 -12.53
CA ALA A 401 10.53 19.47 -13.53
C ALA A 401 11.69 20.30 -12.96
N ASP A 402 12.84 20.25 -13.64
CA ASP A 402 13.97 21.15 -13.39
C ASP A 402 13.72 22.49 -14.07
N ASP A 403 13.33 23.47 -13.29
CA ASP A 403 13.04 24.83 -13.76
C ASP A 403 14.27 25.53 -14.39
N LYS A 404 15.50 25.20 -13.92
CA LYS A 404 16.73 25.82 -14.44
C LYS A 404 17.14 25.24 -15.78
N LEU A 405 17.01 23.93 -15.93
CA LEU A 405 17.47 23.24 -17.14
C LEU A 405 16.33 23.02 -18.15
N GLY A 406 15.09 23.34 -17.82
CA GLY A 406 13.94 23.14 -18.69
C GLY A 406 13.71 21.66 -19.00
N GLN A 407 13.84 20.81 -18.00
CA GLN A 407 13.76 19.36 -18.12
C GLN A 407 12.58 18.83 -17.30
N LEU A 408 11.83 17.89 -17.87
CA LEU A 408 10.75 17.15 -17.23
C LEU A 408 11.17 15.69 -17.07
N PHE A 409 11.01 15.16 -15.88
CA PHE A 409 11.12 13.74 -15.59
C PHE A 409 9.71 13.21 -15.27
N ALA A 410 9.33 12.11 -15.89
CA ALA A 410 8.00 11.51 -15.72
C ALA A 410 8.14 10.02 -15.41
N GLY A 411 7.47 9.57 -14.35
CA GLY A 411 7.35 8.17 -13.99
C GLY A 411 6.26 7.51 -14.83
N GLU A 412 6.61 6.39 -15.48
CA GLU A 412 5.66 5.46 -16.06
C GLU A 412 5.70 4.21 -15.19
N GLU A 413 4.62 3.93 -14.46
CA GLU A 413 4.57 3.03 -13.29
C GLU A 413 5.30 1.70 -13.49
N ASP A 414 5.00 0.99 -14.58
CA ASP A 414 5.57 -0.33 -14.88
C ASP A 414 6.84 -0.30 -15.74
N GLN A 415 7.26 0.87 -16.23
CA GLN A 415 8.34 0.97 -17.21
C GLN A 415 9.58 1.69 -16.69
N GLY A 416 9.42 2.80 -15.96
CA GLY A 416 10.54 3.56 -15.42
C GLY A 416 10.39 5.07 -15.56
N ILE A 417 11.53 5.77 -15.61
CA ILE A 417 11.61 7.24 -15.65
C ILE A 417 11.96 7.72 -17.04
N TRP A 418 11.12 8.59 -17.56
CA TRP A 418 11.31 9.27 -18.84
C TRP A 418 11.85 10.68 -18.65
N TYR A 419 12.67 11.10 -19.59
CA TYR A 419 13.18 12.46 -19.75
C TYR A 419 12.55 13.12 -20.97
N ILE A 420 12.05 14.34 -20.79
CA ILE A 420 11.40 15.13 -21.85
C ILE A 420 11.79 16.60 -21.64
N GLY A 421 11.93 17.41 -22.69
CA GLY A 421 12.09 18.86 -22.52
C GLY A 421 10.80 19.47 -21.92
N ALA A 422 10.93 20.37 -20.93
CA ALA A 422 9.78 20.94 -20.20
C ALA A 422 9.15 22.16 -20.91
N GLU A 423 9.90 22.89 -21.73
CA GLU A 423 9.33 24.03 -22.48
C GLU A 423 8.26 23.57 -23.48
N PRO A 424 7.16 24.32 -23.68
CA PRO A 424 6.14 23.98 -24.66
C PRO A 424 6.69 23.77 -26.09
N SER A 425 7.76 24.47 -26.42
CA SER A 425 8.44 24.37 -27.73
C SER A 425 9.40 23.18 -27.87
N ALA A 426 9.68 22.43 -26.81
CA ALA A 426 10.67 21.36 -26.80
C ALA A 426 10.32 20.13 -27.66
N GLY A 427 9.08 20.08 -28.19
CA GLY A 427 8.58 18.92 -28.93
C GLY A 427 8.21 17.76 -28.02
N ASN A 428 7.85 16.60 -28.59
CA ASN A 428 7.21 15.48 -27.87
C ASN A 428 8.13 14.26 -27.76
N LYS A 429 9.44 14.42 -27.92
CA LYS A 429 10.36 13.29 -27.86
C LYS A 429 10.69 12.97 -26.40
N ALA A 430 10.19 11.85 -25.92
CA ALA A 430 10.57 11.25 -24.65
C ALA A 430 11.75 10.28 -24.84
N LEU A 431 12.64 10.23 -23.87
CA LEU A 431 13.77 9.30 -23.80
C LEU A 431 13.70 8.55 -22.47
N MET A 432 13.75 7.22 -22.50
CA MET A 432 13.86 6.42 -21.28
C MET A 432 15.22 6.74 -20.61
N LEU A 433 15.16 7.32 -19.42
CA LEU A 433 16.34 7.63 -18.60
C LEU A 433 16.75 6.39 -17.80
N GLN A 434 15.80 5.77 -17.13
CA GLN A 434 16.00 4.60 -16.30
C GLN A 434 14.78 3.69 -16.39
N GLY A 435 14.98 2.47 -16.87
CA GLY A 435 13.93 1.45 -16.84
C GLY A 435 13.84 0.76 -15.48
N VAL A 436 12.68 0.16 -15.17
CA VAL A 436 12.51 -0.68 -13.98
C VAL A 436 13.50 -1.84 -13.97
N ASN A 437 14.07 -2.11 -12.83
CA ASN A 437 15.05 -3.17 -12.59
C ASN A 437 15.13 -3.49 -11.08
N GLU A 438 16.17 -4.20 -10.62
CA GLU A 438 16.36 -4.51 -9.20
C GLU A 438 16.59 -3.27 -8.29
N GLN A 439 16.93 -2.11 -8.86
CA GLN A 439 17.18 -0.86 -8.13
C GLN A 439 15.99 0.11 -8.18
N LEU A 440 15.35 0.20 -9.35
CA LEU A 440 14.12 0.95 -9.57
C LEU A 440 13.00 -0.06 -9.79
N VAL A 441 12.27 -0.36 -8.74
CA VAL A 441 11.15 -1.31 -8.78
C VAL A 441 9.92 -0.61 -9.37
N ALA A 442 9.09 -1.34 -10.14
CA ALA A 442 7.73 -0.88 -10.41
C ALA A 442 6.99 -0.83 -9.05
N ASP A 443 6.23 0.00 -8.86
CA ASP A 443 5.39 1.06 -9.29
C ASP A 443 6.12 2.41 -9.16
N VAL A 444 6.47 3.07 -10.25
CA VAL A 444 7.25 4.30 -10.23
C VAL A 444 6.31 5.49 -10.11
N GLU A 445 6.16 6.00 -8.89
CA GLU A 445 5.20 7.05 -8.55
C GLU A 445 5.89 8.40 -8.29
N GLY A 446 5.93 8.85 -7.03
CA GLY A 446 6.47 10.15 -6.65
C GLY A 446 7.96 10.31 -6.92
N MET A 447 8.36 11.47 -7.42
CA MET A 447 9.77 11.82 -7.63
C MET A 447 10.02 13.30 -7.37
N GLU A 448 11.23 13.62 -6.94
CA GLU A 448 11.64 15.00 -6.70
C GLU A 448 13.10 15.22 -7.10
N ILE A 449 13.45 16.46 -7.45
CA ILE A 449 14.78 16.85 -7.87
C ILE A 449 15.53 17.51 -6.73
N TYR A 450 16.62 16.87 -6.30
CA TYR A 450 17.55 17.46 -5.35
C TYR A 450 18.65 18.23 -6.10
N HIS A 451 18.75 19.54 -5.84
CA HIS A 451 19.85 20.37 -6.34
C HIS A 451 20.98 20.38 -5.31
N ALA A 452 22.10 19.71 -5.61
CA ALA A 452 23.30 19.81 -4.80
C ALA A 452 23.97 21.18 -4.98
N ASP A 453 24.57 21.71 -3.90
CA ASP A 453 25.43 22.90 -3.97
C ASP A 453 26.78 22.49 -4.58
N ASP A 454 26.94 22.63 -5.88
CA ASP A 454 28.22 22.51 -6.62
C ASP A 454 28.75 23.87 -7.10
#